data_06de948b37c92ae21368597bd5e21763
#
_entry.id   06de948b37c92ae21368597bd5e21763
#
_cell.length_a   1.000
_cell.length_b   1.000
_cell.length_c   1.000
_cell.angle_alpha   90.00
_cell.angle_beta   90.00
_cell.angle_gamma   90.00
#
_symmetry.space_group_name_H-M   'P 1'
#
loop_
_entity.id
_entity.type
_entity.pdbx_description
1 polymer ?
#
loop_
_entity_poly.entity_id
_entity_poly.type
_entity_poly.pdbx_seq_one_letter_code
_entity_poly.pdbx_strand_id
1 'polypeptide(L)'
;MPRGKNRKSLSEAVSSEIKANFNLDSFKNKKGLSSKAKFKEQTWIPLSDAYQEITSVPGIPQGHIVLLRGHSDTGKTTALIEAAVSAQKRGIMPVFIITEMKWSWEHAKDMGLQIEEVLDANGNVEDYEGHFLYADRGTLNTIEDVAVYIADLLDEQAKGNLPYDLCFFWDSIGSVPCDLSVRSNKNNNEWNAGAMSTQFGNNLNQKILLSRKEISPYTNTLVAINKVWTMKPEHPMGQPKLQNKGGMSMWYDSTLVITFGNITNPGTSKIKAIKDGLQVEFAKRTNVQVEKNHIGGVQSRGRIVMTPHGFIADDKKAIDKYRDAHKEHWLKLVGTIDFDLIEEGDLEETPITGGLLD
;
A
#
# COMPACT_ATOMS: atom_id res chain seq x y z
N MET A 1 -64.66 -31.26 5.13
CA MET A 1 -63.67 -30.74 4.15
C MET A 1 -62.28 -30.93 4.71
N PRO A 2 -61.45 -31.75 4.13
CA PRO A 2 -60.03 -31.84 4.56
C PRO A 2 -59.18 -30.89 3.71
N ARG A 3 -58.62 -29.88 4.33
CA ARG A 3 -57.55 -29.08 3.75
C ARG A 3 -56.24 -29.31 4.54
N GLY A 4 -55.22 -29.70 3.83
CA GLY A 4 -53.85 -29.73 4.40
C GLY A 4 -52.92 -30.70 3.70
N LYS A 5 -52.81 -30.66 2.36
CA LYS A 5 -51.63 -31.24 1.72
C LYS A 5 -50.43 -30.34 1.98
N ASN A 6 -49.53 -30.79 2.84
CA ASN A 6 -48.22 -30.20 3.02
C ASN A 6 -47.53 -30.10 1.63
N ARG A 7 -47.51 -28.93 1.05
CA ARG A 7 -46.62 -28.62 -0.07
C ARG A 7 -45.21 -28.50 0.53
N LYS A 8 -44.40 -29.51 0.35
CA LYS A 8 -42.96 -29.38 0.50
C LYS A 8 -42.52 -28.15 -0.31
N SER A 9 -41.69 -27.29 0.24
CA SER A 9 -41.17 -26.15 -0.50
C SER A 9 -40.48 -26.66 -1.78
N LEU A 10 -40.55 -25.85 -2.82
CA LEU A 10 -39.91 -26.19 -4.11
C LEU A 10 -38.41 -26.49 -3.92
N SER A 11 -37.78 -25.79 -2.99
CA SER A 11 -36.38 -25.99 -2.61
C SER A 11 -36.10 -27.36 -1.95
N GLU A 12 -37.03 -27.89 -1.13
CA GLU A 12 -36.89 -29.19 -0.51
C GLU A 12 -37.13 -30.35 -1.50
N ALA A 13 -38.05 -30.16 -2.45
CA ALA A 13 -38.30 -31.11 -3.52
C ALA A 13 -37.09 -31.18 -4.47
N VAL A 14 -36.58 -30.04 -4.93
CA VAL A 14 -35.39 -29.97 -5.79
C VAL A 14 -34.14 -30.49 -5.07
N SER A 15 -33.99 -30.20 -3.78
CA SER A 15 -32.85 -30.71 -2.97
C SER A 15 -32.91 -32.23 -2.80
N SER A 16 -34.11 -32.84 -2.68
CA SER A 16 -34.27 -34.28 -2.56
C SER A 16 -34.06 -35.03 -3.89
N GLU A 17 -34.48 -34.45 -5.01
CA GLU A 17 -34.24 -35.04 -6.34
C GLU A 17 -32.77 -34.95 -6.74
N ILE A 18 -32.11 -33.85 -6.45
CA ILE A 18 -30.65 -33.70 -6.67
C ILE A 18 -29.88 -34.74 -5.85
N LYS A 19 -30.27 -34.95 -4.58
CA LYS A 19 -29.62 -35.99 -3.74
C LYS A 19 -29.86 -37.40 -4.22
N ALA A 20 -31.00 -37.68 -4.82
CA ALA A 20 -31.34 -39.05 -5.28
C ALA A 20 -30.60 -39.42 -6.58
N ASN A 21 -30.33 -38.47 -7.47
CA ASN A 21 -29.82 -38.74 -8.82
C ASN A 21 -28.41 -38.26 -9.11
N PHE A 22 -27.79 -37.49 -8.17
CA PHE A 22 -26.48 -36.87 -8.39
C PHE A 22 -25.43 -37.46 -7.45
N ASN A 23 -24.50 -38.23 -8.00
CA ASN A 23 -23.35 -38.69 -7.26
C ASN A 23 -22.31 -37.55 -7.20
N LEU A 24 -22.39 -36.75 -6.15
CA LEU A 24 -21.54 -35.59 -5.94
C LEU A 24 -20.05 -35.94 -5.89
N ASP A 25 -19.71 -37.12 -5.33
CA ASP A 25 -18.30 -37.53 -5.19
C ASP A 25 -17.73 -37.97 -6.54
N SER A 26 -18.51 -38.68 -7.36
CA SER A 26 -18.13 -38.99 -8.73
C SER A 26 -17.97 -37.74 -9.59
N PHE A 27 -18.85 -36.75 -9.43
CA PHE A 27 -18.77 -35.49 -10.15
C PHE A 27 -17.55 -34.66 -9.72
N LYS A 28 -17.25 -34.58 -8.41
CA LYS A 28 -16.06 -33.94 -7.88
C LYS A 28 -14.79 -34.53 -8.43
N ASN A 29 -14.69 -35.87 -8.42
CA ASN A 29 -13.51 -36.60 -8.92
C ASN A 29 -13.28 -36.37 -10.42
N LYS A 30 -14.35 -36.32 -11.23
CA LYS A 30 -14.26 -36.05 -12.69
C LYS A 30 -13.88 -34.66 -13.06
N LYS A 31 -14.25 -33.67 -12.25
CA LYS A 31 -14.05 -32.23 -12.53
C LYS A 31 -13.00 -31.58 -11.67
N GLY A 32 -12.32 -32.30 -10.78
CA GLY A 32 -11.37 -31.72 -9.83
C GLY A 32 -12.01 -30.75 -8.85
N LEU A 33 -13.34 -30.85 -8.65
CA LEU A 33 -14.09 -29.95 -7.76
C LEU A 33 -13.98 -30.44 -6.32
N SER A 34 -13.86 -29.50 -5.41
CA SER A 34 -13.87 -29.77 -3.97
C SER A 34 -15.05 -29.09 -3.30
N SER A 35 -15.71 -29.78 -2.38
CA SER A 35 -16.70 -29.17 -1.49
C SER A 35 -16.05 -28.48 -0.28
N LYS A 36 -14.74 -28.57 -0.12
CA LYS A 36 -13.98 -27.95 0.93
C LYS A 36 -13.08 -26.89 0.31
N ALA A 37 -13.44 -25.63 0.47
CA ALA A 37 -12.56 -24.51 0.16
C ALA A 37 -11.87 -24.09 1.45
N LYS A 38 -10.62 -24.49 1.64
CA LYS A 38 -9.81 -24.08 2.77
C LYS A 38 -8.85 -22.98 2.32
N PHE A 39 -8.94 -21.87 3.02
CA PHE A 39 -7.98 -20.77 2.95
C PHE A 39 -7.19 -20.75 4.25
N LYS A 40 -5.95 -20.24 4.17
CA LYS A 40 -5.15 -19.92 5.36
C LYS A 40 -5.90 -18.91 6.22
N GLU A 41 -5.68 -18.95 7.51
CA GLU A 41 -6.14 -17.91 8.42
C GLU A 41 -5.60 -16.55 7.98
N GLN A 42 -6.41 -15.50 8.13
CA GLN A 42 -5.99 -14.15 7.76
C GLN A 42 -4.94 -13.64 8.73
N THR A 43 -3.76 -13.38 8.21
CA THR A 43 -2.64 -12.76 8.91
C THR A 43 -2.39 -11.35 8.40
N TRP A 44 -1.68 -10.55 9.19
CA TRP A 44 -1.44 -9.14 8.92
C TRP A 44 0.04 -8.82 9.06
N ILE A 45 0.52 -7.92 8.21
CA ILE A 45 1.77 -7.20 8.40
C ILE A 45 1.40 -5.91 9.14
N PRO A 46 1.59 -5.84 10.47
CA PRO A 46 1.09 -4.73 11.28
C PRO A 46 1.81 -3.43 10.92
N LEU A 47 1.07 -2.34 10.96
CA LEU A 47 1.61 -0.98 10.92
C LEU A 47 1.57 -0.38 12.33
N SER A 48 2.07 0.87 12.48
CA SER A 48 2.10 1.56 13.77
C SER A 48 0.75 1.62 14.47
N ASP A 49 0.74 1.67 15.80
CA ASP A 49 -0.49 1.76 16.60
C ASP A 49 -1.33 2.98 16.18
N ALA A 50 -0.68 4.10 15.88
CA ALA A 50 -1.36 5.31 15.40
C ALA A 50 -2.10 5.08 14.07
N TYR A 51 -1.53 4.30 13.16
CA TYR A 51 -2.20 3.92 11.92
C TYR A 51 -3.39 2.99 12.19
N GLN A 52 -3.21 1.98 13.05
CA GLN A 52 -4.26 1.02 13.39
C GLN A 52 -5.46 1.71 14.05
N GLU A 53 -5.22 2.64 14.97
CA GLU A 53 -6.26 3.40 15.66
C GLU A 53 -7.13 4.21 14.68
N ILE A 54 -6.50 4.88 13.70
CA ILE A 54 -7.20 5.69 12.72
C ILE A 54 -7.91 4.86 11.66
N THR A 55 -7.29 3.79 11.18
CA THR A 55 -7.82 2.98 10.08
C THR A 55 -8.73 1.85 10.55
N SER A 56 -8.69 1.50 11.83
CA SER A 56 -9.37 0.32 12.39
C SER A 56 -9.00 -1.00 11.68
N VAL A 57 -7.83 -1.03 11.05
CA VAL A 57 -7.24 -2.25 10.47
C VAL A 57 -5.83 -2.45 11.01
N PRO A 58 -5.40 -3.70 11.28
CA PRO A 58 -4.09 -3.96 11.89
C PRO A 58 -2.89 -3.52 11.03
N GLY A 59 -3.08 -3.40 9.72
CA GLY A 59 -2.01 -3.08 8.78
C GLY A 59 -2.29 -3.62 7.38
N ILE A 60 -1.28 -4.24 6.76
CA ILE A 60 -1.39 -4.85 5.43
C ILE A 60 -1.86 -6.30 5.57
N PRO A 61 -2.99 -6.69 4.95
CA PRO A 61 -3.47 -8.07 4.97
C PRO A 61 -2.60 -8.94 4.07
N GLN A 62 -1.99 -10.00 4.63
CA GLN A 62 -1.19 -10.94 3.85
C GLN A 62 -2.05 -11.72 2.85
N GLY A 63 -1.47 -12.00 1.69
CA GLY A 63 -2.15 -12.71 0.61
C GLY A 63 -3.12 -11.86 -0.20
N HIS A 64 -3.08 -10.55 -0.04
CA HIS A 64 -3.99 -9.62 -0.70
C HIS A 64 -3.26 -8.56 -1.51
N ILE A 65 -4.05 -7.83 -2.29
CA ILE A 65 -3.62 -6.65 -3.02
C ILE A 65 -4.11 -5.44 -2.26
N VAL A 66 -3.19 -4.55 -1.94
CA VAL A 66 -3.43 -3.30 -1.19
C VAL A 66 -3.02 -2.11 -2.04
N LEU A 67 -3.88 -1.13 -2.14
CA LEU A 67 -3.62 0.11 -2.86
C LEU A 67 -3.53 1.28 -1.89
N LEU A 68 -2.36 1.89 -1.83
CA LEU A 68 -2.11 3.15 -1.12
C LEU A 68 -2.19 4.28 -2.14
N ARG A 69 -3.20 5.15 -2.06
CA ARG A 69 -3.37 6.20 -3.05
C ARG A 69 -3.47 7.59 -2.41
N GLY A 70 -3.24 8.62 -3.20
CA GLY A 70 -3.30 10.01 -2.73
C GLY A 70 -2.37 10.93 -3.49
N HIS A 71 -2.45 12.22 -3.19
CA HIS A 71 -1.56 13.25 -3.74
C HIS A 71 -0.10 13.04 -3.27
N SER A 72 0.84 13.76 -3.90
CA SER A 72 2.25 13.73 -3.46
C SER A 72 2.38 14.21 -2.01
N ASP A 73 3.40 13.72 -1.32
CA ASP A 73 3.82 14.11 0.04
C ASP A 73 2.74 13.94 1.13
N THR A 74 1.85 12.94 0.97
CA THR A 74 0.77 12.67 1.93
C THR A 74 1.03 11.45 2.83
N GLY A 75 2.18 10.77 2.74
CA GLY A 75 2.56 9.66 3.62
C GLY A 75 2.43 8.26 3.02
N LYS A 76 2.15 8.11 1.72
CA LYS A 76 2.05 6.79 1.08
C LYS A 76 3.33 5.97 1.16
N THR A 77 4.47 6.59 0.84
CA THR A 77 5.79 5.94 0.92
C THR A 77 6.15 5.64 2.37
N THR A 78 5.80 6.49 3.33
CA THR A 78 5.96 6.22 4.76
C THR A 78 5.21 4.95 5.18
N ALA A 79 3.94 4.80 4.78
CA ALA A 79 3.15 3.59 5.04
C ALA A 79 3.74 2.34 4.37
N LEU A 80 4.29 2.49 3.16
CA LEU A 80 4.95 1.41 2.45
C LEU A 80 6.24 0.97 3.18
N ILE A 81 7.06 1.91 3.64
CA ILE A 81 8.28 1.61 4.40
C ILE A 81 7.94 0.95 5.74
N GLU A 82 6.96 1.47 6.50
CA GLU A 82 6.51 0.81 7.75
C GLU A 82 6.09 -0.65 7.49
N ALA A 83 5.37 -0.89 6.39
CA ALA A 83 4.97 -2.24 6.02
C ALA A 83 6.18 -3.12 5.68
N ALA A 84 7.18 -2.59 4.97
CA ALA A 84 8.40 -3.33 4.62
C ALA A 84 9.22 -3.67 5.86
N VAL A 85 9.39 -2.73 6.78
CA VAL A 85 10.06 -2.96 8.09
C VAL A 85 9.34 -4.06 8.88
N SER A 86 8.01 -4.00 8.92
CA SER A 86 7.21 -5.00 9.62
C SER A 86 7.27 -6.37 8.92
N ALA A 87 7.32 -6.41 7.59
CA ALA A 87 7.49 -7.63 6.82
C ALA A 87 8.83 -8.31 7.12
N GLN A 88 9.95 -7.58 7.11
CA GLN A 88 11.27 -8.10 7.47
C GLN A 88 11.28 -8.71 8.87
N LYS A 89 10.74 -8.01 9.87
CA LYS A 89 10.66 -8.50 11.26
C LYS A 89 9.87 -9.82 11.39
N ARG A 90 9.05 -10.16 10.40
CA ARG A 90 8.25 -11.39 10.34
C ARG A 90 8.86 -12.46 9.44
N GLY A 91 10.04 -12.25 8.89
CA GLY A 91 10.68 -13.17 7.95
C GLY A 91 10.02 -13.21 6.56
N ILE A 92 9.19 -12.22 6.24
CA ILE A 92 8.62 -12.04 4.91
C ILE A 92 9.66 -11.29 4.07
N MET A 93 9.95 -11.75 2.86
CA MET A 93 10.90 -11.12 1.97
C MET A 93 10.27 -9.88 1.33
N PRO A 94 10.72 -8.64 1.64
CA PRO A 94 10.32 -7.46 0.91
C PRO A 94 10.92 -7.47 -0.50
N VAL A 95 10.08 -7.16 -1.48
CA VAL A 95 10.50 -6.99 -2.87
C VAL A 95 10.16 -5.56 -3.28
N PHE A 96 11.16 -4.70 -3.35
CA PHE A 96 10.99 -3.30 -3.72
C PHE A 96 11.01 -3.15 -5.24
N ILE A 97 9.94 -2.54 -5.77
CA ILE A 97 9.77 -2.19 -7.18
C ILE A 97 9.65 -0.67 -7.24
N ILE A 98 10.80 0.00 -7.39
CA ILE A 98 10.91 1.45 -7.28
C ILE A 98 11.01 2.08 -8.66
N THR A 99 9.87 2.34 -9.24
CA THR A 99 9.76 2.96 -10.56
C THR A 99 9.65 4.48 -10.51
N GLU A 100 9.51 5.05 -9.32
CA GLU A 100 9.62 6.49 -9.07
C GLU A 100 10.99 6.78 -8.42
N MET A 101 11.88 7.50 -9.12
CA MET A 101 13.27 7.79 -8.70
C MET A 101 13.36 8.77 -7.52
N LYS A 102 12.60 8.51 -6.45
CA LYS A 102 12.55 9.33 -5.22
C LYS A 102 12.75 8.51 -3.95
N TRP A 103 13.18 7.27 -4.10
CA TRP A 103 13.45 6.39 -2.98
C TRP A 103 14.70 6.85 -2.23
N SER A 104 14.66 6.80 -0.91
CA SER A 104 15.80 7.04 -0.03
C SER A 104 16.00 5.84 0.88
N TRP A 105 17.13 5.17 0.73
CA TRP A 105 17.54 4.08 1.61
C TRP A 105 17.85 4.57 3.02
N GLU A 106 18.45 5.77 3.16
CA GLU A 106 18.68 6.41 4.46
C GLU A 106 17.37 6.58 5.22
N HIS A 107 16.35 7.14 4.55
CA HIS A 107 15.03 7.29 5.17
C HIS A 107 14.41 5.94 5.56
N ALA A 108 14.54 4.91 4.71
CA ALA A 108 14.07 3.58 5.03
C ALA A 108 14.81 2.97 6.25
N LYS A 109 16.13 3.21 6.35
CA LYS A 109 16.97 2.82 7.49
C LYS A 109 16.55 3.55 8.77
N ASP A 110 16.33 4.87 8.70
CA ASP A 110 15.84 5.68 9.83
C ASP A 110 14.49 5.19 10.34
N MET A 111 13.63 4.70 9.46
CA MET A 111 12.35 4.06 9.82
C MET A 111 12.51 2.65 10.37
N GLY A 112 13.72 2.08 10.37
CA GLY A 112 14.04 0.79 10.96
C GLY A 112 14.11 -0.38 9.97
N LEU A 113 14.20 -0.12 8.66
CA LEU A 113 14.51 -1.17 7.68
C LEU A 113 15.91 -1.73 7.97
N GLN A 114 16.03 -3.05 8.10
CA GLN A 114 17.29 -3.72 8.38
C GLN A 114 18.08 -3.83 7.09
N ILE A 115 19.01 -2.89 6.91
CA ILE A 115 19.94 -2.79 5.79
C ILE A 115 21.30 -2.38 6.30
N GLU A 116 22.35 -2.83 5.60
CA GLU A 116 23.73 -2.47 5.85
C GLU A 116 24.25 -1.62 4.70
N GLU A 117 25.08 -0.65 5.02
CA GLU A 117 25.74 0.20 4.03
C GLU A 117 27.00 -0.50 3.50
N VAL A 118 27.09 -0.63 2.20
CA VAL A 118 28.30 -1.07 1.51
C VAL A 118 29.12 0.18 1.21
N LEU A 119 30.33 0.27 1.77
CA LEU A 119 31.18 1.44 1.62
C LEU A 119 32.23 1.24 0.52
N ASP A 120 32.46 2.31 -0.24
CA ASP A 120 33.60 2.35 -1.19
C ASP A 120 34.97 2.45 -0.47
N ALA A 121 36.05 2.43 -1.23
CA ALA A 121 37.39 2.53 -0.69
C ALA A 121 37.71 3.87 0.03
N ASN A 122 36.86 4.89 -0.16
CA ASN A 122 36.96 6.22 0.46
C ASN A 122 36.10 6.37 1.69
N GLY A 123 35.26 5.34 2.02
CA GLY A 123 34.32 5.36 3.13
C GLY A 123 32.98 6.02 2.80
N ASN A 124 32.64 6.25 1.53
CA ASN A 124 31.33 6.70 1.11
C ASN A 124 30.42 5.50 0.88
N VAL A 125 29.12 5.69 1.12
CA VAL A 125 28.11 4.66 0.83
C VAL A 125 27.99 4.47 -0.67
N GLU A 126 28.32 3.28 -1.15
CA GLU A 126 28.23 2.87 -2.56
C GLU A 126 26.93 2.12 -2.85
N ASP A 127 26.47 1.28 -1.90
CA ASP A 127 25.27 0.46 -2.06
C ASP A 127 24.65 0.12 -0.69
N TYR A 128 23.51 -0.56 -0.70
CA TYR A 128 22.83 -1.09 0.48
C TYR A 128 22.49 -2.56 0.27
N GLU A 129 22.78 -3.39 1.26
CA GLU A 129 22.44 -4.80 1.24
C GLU A 129 21.61 -5.21 2.46
N GLY A 130 20.89 -6.33 2.36
CA GLY A 130 20.06 -6.85 3.44
C GLY A 130 19.08 -7.92 2.97
N HIS A 131 18.14 -8.25 3.85
CA HIS A 131 17.10 -9.22 3.54
C HIS A 131 15.96 -8.55 2.74
N PHE A 132 16.20 -8.29 1.46
CA PHE A 132 15.22 -7.73 0.51
C PHE A 132 15.64 -8.04 -0.94
N LEU A 133 14.70 -7.89 -1.88
CA LEU A 133 14.98 -7.82 -3.32
C LEU A 133 14.61 -6.43 -3.83
N TYR A 134 15.32 -5.96 -4.85
CA TYR A 134 15.15 -4.61 -5.37
C TYR A 134 15.26 -4.58 -6.89
N ALA A 135 14.37 -3.82 -7.53
CA ALA A 135 14.50 -3.43 -8.92
C ALA A 135 13.93 -2.01 -9.12
N ASP A 136 14.57 -1.24 -9.97
CA ASP A 136 14.27 0.17 -10.20
C ASP A 136 13.92 0.51 -11.65
N ARG A 137 13.75 1.79 -11.90
CA ARG A 137 13.45 2.34 -13.23
C ARG A 137 14.54 2.04 -14.27
N GLY A 138 15.76 1.75 -13.90
CA GLY A 138 16.82 1.34 -14.81
C GLY A 138 16.57 -0.02 -15.44
N THR A 139 15.95 -0.91 -14.68
CA THR A 139 15.58 -2.27 -15.08
C THR A 139 14.12 -2.36 -15.53
N LEU A 140 13.20 -1.67 -14.83
CA LEU A 140 11.76 -1.76 -15.03
C LEU A 140 11.22 -0.48 -15.66
N ASN A 141 11.08 -0.46 -16.97
CA ASN A 141 10.75 0.74 -17.72
C ASN A 141 9.27 0.82 -18.12
N THR A 142 8.57 -0.31 -18.09
CA THR A 142 7.16 -0.42 -18.51
C THR A 142 6.33 -1.18 -17.47
N ILE A 143 5.00 -1.08 -17.61
CA ILE A 143 4.04 -1.87 -16.82
C ILE A 143 4.28 -3.37 -17.04
N GLU A 144 4.59 -3.73 -18.29
CA GLU A 144 4.86 -5.09 -18.71
C GLU A 144 6.14 -5.62 -18.04
N ASP A 145 7.22 -4.83 -17.97
CA ASP A 145 8.46 -5.23 -17.27
C ASP A 145 8.19 -5.53 -15.79
N VAL A 146 7.41 -4.67 -15.12
CA VAL A 146 7.04 -4.90 -13.71
C VAL A 146 6.25 -6.19 -13.54
N ALA A 147 5.30 -6.46 -14.44
CA ALA A 147 4.49 -7.67 -14.38
C ALA A 147 5.34 -8.93 -14.62
N VAL A 148 6.27 -8.90 -15.58
CA VAL A 148 7.21 -9.99 -15.84
C VAL A 148 8.11 -10.22 -14.63
N TYR A 149 8.69 -9.17 -14.07
CA TYR A 149 9.56 -9.27 -12.88
C TYR A 149 8.86 -9.96 -11.71
N ILE A 150 7.62 -9.54 -11.39
CA ILE A 150 6.85 -10.20 -10.31
C ILE A 150 6.54 -11.67 -10.68
N ALA A 151 6.17 -11.93 -11.94
CA ALA A 151 5.84 -13.28 -12.39
C ALA A 151 7.06 -14.22 -12.28
N ASP A 152 8.24 -13.75 -12.67
CA ASP A 152 9.49 -14.52 -12.60
C ASP A 152 9.86 -14.86 -11.15
N LEU A 153 9.70 -13.91 -10.22
CA LEU A 153 9.94 -14.18 -8.80
C LEU A 153 8.94 -15.19 -8.21
N LEU A 154 7.68 -15.13 -8.61
CA LEU A 154 6.69 -16.13 -8.22
C LEU A 154 6.99 -17.52 -8.81
N ASP A 155 7.53 -17.57 -10.01
CA ASP A 155 7.94 -18.81 -10.65
C ASP A 155 9.23 -19.39 -10.00
N GLU A 156 10.20 -18.56 -9.61
CA GLU A 156 11.36 -18.97 -8.81
C GLU A 156 10.95 -19.47 -7.40
N GLN A 157 9.97 -18.84 -6.78
CA GLN A 157 9.37 -19.31 -5.53
C GLN A 157 8.71 -20.70 -5.71
N ALA A 158 7.97 -20.90 -6.80
CA ALA A 158 7.33 -22.18 -7.10
C ALA A 158 8.33 -23.30 -7.36
N LYS A 159 9.53 -22.98 -7.90
CA LYS A 159 10.66 -23.92 -8.07
C LYS A 159 11.41 -24.22 -6.77
N GLY A 160 11.15 -23.46 -5.70
CA GLY A 160 11.82 -23.58 -4.41
C GLY A 160 13.11 -22.76 -4.28
N ASN A 161 13.44 -21.94 -5.26
CA ASN A 161 14.62 -21.08 -5.23
C ASN A 161 14.46 -19.85 -4.32
N LEU A 162 13.21 -19.45 -4.06
CA LEU A 162 12.85 -18.37 -3.14
C LEU A 162 11.89 -18.89 -2.04
N PRO A 163 12.41 -19.55 -0.99
CA PRO A 163 11.61 -20.20 0.02
C PRO A 163 11.05 -19.25 1.09
N TYR A 164 10.44 -18.13 0.67
CA TYR A 164 9.90 -17.07 1.53
C TYR A 164 8.48 -16.69 1.11
N ASP A 165 7.67 -16.21 2.04
CA ASP A 165 6.53 -15.37 1.72
C ASP A 165 7.06 -14.07 1.10
N LEU A 166 6.49 -13.62 -0.02
CA LEU A 166 6.94 -12.41 -0.71
C LEU A 166 5.94 -11.27 -0.47
N CYS A 167 6.46 -10.09 -0.16
CA CYS A 167 5.67 -8.87 -0.13
C CYS A 167 6.23 -7.88 -1.15
N PHE A 168 5.52 -7.71 -2.25
CA PHE A 168 5.88 -6.78 -3.32
C PHE A 168 5.44 -5.36 -2.92
N PHE A 169 6.36 -4.42 -2.97
CA PHE A 169 6.17 -3.01 -2.66
C PHE A 169 6.45 -2.18 -3.91
N TRP A 170 5.39 -1.74 -4.59
CA TRP A 170 5.52 -1.00 -5.84
C TRP A 170 5.28 0.51 -5.65
N ASP A 171 6.32 1.31 -5.75
CA ASP A 171 6.30 2.78 -5.74
C ASP A 171 6.82 3.33 -7.09
N SER A 172 5.98 3.69 -8.03
CA SER A 172 4.53 3.74 -8.04
C SER A 172 3.97 3.29 -9.41
N ILE A 173 2.72 2.81 -9.43
CA ILE A 173 2.03 2.39 -10.65
C ILE A 173 2.09 3.46 -11.75
N GLY A 174 1.85 4.71 -11.37
CA GLY A 174 1.76 5.79 -12.35
C GLY A 174 3.10 6.33 -12.87
N SER A 175 4.25 5.80 -12.46
CA SER A 175 5.57 6.28 -12.88
C SER A 175 6.07 5.62 -14.15
N VAL A 176 5.52 4.47 -14.54
CA VAL A 176 5.87 3.73 -15.76
C VAL A 176 4.73 3.75 -16.78
N PRO A 177 5.04 3.95 -18.07
CA PRO A 177 4.09 3.77 -19.17
C PRO A 177 3.97 2.29 -19.55
N CYS A 178 3.02 1.94 -20.42
CA CYS A 178 3.02 0.65 -21.10
C CYS A 178 3.93 0.64 -22.32
N ASP A 179 4.29 -0.55 -22.80
CA ASP A 179 5.10 -0.76 -24.01
C ASP A 179 4.59 0.01 -25.22
N LEU A 180 3.27 -0.01 -25.43
CA LEU A 180 2.67 0.69 -26.56
C LEU A 180 2.89 2.21 -26.48
N SER A 181 2.82 2.78 -25.28
CA SER A 181 3.10 4.19 -25.03
C SER A 181 4.57 4.53 -25.34
N VAL A 182 5.49 3.66 -24.98
CA VAL A 182 6.93 3.83 -25.28
C VAL A 182 7.19 3.77 -26.78
N ARG A 183 6.72 2.72 -27.46
CA ARG A 183 6.94 2.50 -28.90
C ARG A 183 6.32 3.59 -29.76
N SER A 184 5.18 4.13 -29.37
CA SER A 184 4.50 5.20 -30.10
C SER A 184 4.97 6.60 -29.74
N ASN A 185 5.86 6.72 -28.75
CA ASN A 185 6.29 7.99 -28.15
C ASN A 185 5.12 8.88 -27.70
N LYS A 186 4.04 8.24 -27.20
CA LYS A 186 2.82 8.91 -26.72
C LYS A 186 2.42 8.34 -25.37
N ASN A 187 2.43 9.16 -24.35
CA ASN A 187 1.90 8.76 -23.05
C ASN A 187 0.36 8.82 -23.08
N ASN A 188 -0.28 7.68 -23.36
CA ASN A 188 -1.73 7.54 -23.40
C ASN A 188 -2.22 6.80 -22.16
N ASN A 189 -3.08 7.44 -21.37
CA ASN A 189 -3.58 6.87 -20.13
C ASN A 189 -4.53 5.68 -20.37
N GLU A 190 -5.24 5.62 -21.48
CA GLU A 190 -6.10 4.49 -21.84
C GLU A 190 -5.28 3.25 -22.18
N TRP A 191 -4.15 3.40 -22.88
CA TRP A 191 -3.24 2.30 -23.16
C TRP A 191 -2.60 1.77 -21.89
N ASN A 192 -2.16 2.68 -21.01
CA ASN A 192 -1.62 2.30 -19.69
C ASN A 192 -2.69 1.57 -18.84
N ALA A 193 -3.94 2.02 -18.86
CA ALA A 193 -5.04 1.35 -18.18
C ALA A 193 -5.34 -0.04 -18.78
N GLY A 194 -5.28 -0.17 -20.10
CA GLY A 194 -5.40 -1.45 -20.79
C GLY A 194 -4.30 -2.44 -20.42
N ALA A 195 -3.04 -1.99 -20.41
CA ALA A 195 -1.90 -2.79 -19.99
C ALA A 195 -2.04 -3.24 -18.51
N MET A 196 -2.40 -2.33 -17.60
CA MET A 196 -2.65 -2.68 -16.19
C MET A 196 -3.72 -3.75 -16.05
N SER A 197 -4.84 -3.61 -16.78
CA SER A 197 -5.92 -4.61 -16.73
C SER A 197 -5.48 -5.97 -17.28
N THR A 198 -4.70 -5.98 -18.35
CA THR A 198 -4.25 -7.21 -19.00
C THR A 198 -3.19 -7.93 -18.16
N GLN A 199 -2.15 -7.22 -17.72
CA GLN A 199 -1.01 -7.81 -17.02
C GLN A 199 -1.34 -8.15 -15.57
N PHE A 200 -2.03 -7.28 -14.87
CA PHE A 200 -2.36 -7.45 -13.46
C PHE A 200 -3.75 -8.03 -13.25
N GLY A 201 -4.80 -7.40 -13.76
CA GLY A 201 -6.19 -7.78 -13.49
C GLY A 201 -6.52 -9.21 -13.92
N ASN A 202 -6.10 -9.61 -15.11
CA ASN A 202 -6.44 -10.91 -15.66
C ASN A 202 -5.48 -12.06 -15.23
N ASN A 203 -4.30 -11.76 -14.71
CA ASN A 203 -3.26 -12.76 -14.54
C ASN A 203 -2.58 -12.69 -13.17
N LEU A 204 -1.78 -11.67 -12.92
CA LEU A 204 -0.87 -11.59 -11.79
C LEU A 204 -1.60 -11.49 -10.45
N ASN A 205 -2.64 -10.66 -10.39
CA ASN A 205 -3.46 -10.48 -9.19
C ASN A 205 -4.09 -11.79 -8.74
N GLN A 206 -4.50 -12.65 -9.70
CA GLN A 206 -5.04 -13.97 -9.40
C GLN A 206 -3.98 -14.90 -8.76
N LYS A 207 -2.73 -14.89 -9.26
CA LYS A 207 -1.63 -15.67 -8.67
C LYS A 207 -1.40 -15.27 -7.21
N ILE A 208 -1.38 -13.96 -6.90
CA ILE A 208 -1.23 -13.45 -5.54
C ILE A 208 -2.38 -13.91 -4.63
N LEU A 209 -3.62 -13.73 -5.05
CA LEU A 209 -4.80 -14.12 -4.25
C LEU A 209 -4.90 -15.63 -4.05
N LEU A 210 -4.46 -16.44 -5.03
CA LEU A 210 -4.43 -17.90 -4.93
C LEU A 210 -3.41 -18.40 -3.90
N SER A 211 -2.38 -17.61 -3.57
CA SER A 211 -1.39 -17.96 -2.54
C SER A 211 -1.99 -18.12 -1.14
N ARG A 212 -3.22 -17.63 -0.93
CA ARG A 212 -4.00 -17.81 0.31
C ARG A 212 -4.63 -19.20 0.46
N LYS A 213 -4.63 -20.02 -0.58
CA LYS A 213 -5.13 -21.39 -0.45
C LYS A 213 -4.25 -22.19 0.51
N GLU A 214 -4.87 -23.03 1.34
CA GLU A 214 -4.15 -23.88 2.33
C GLU A 214 -3.04 -24.72 1.69
N ILE A 215 -3.24 -25.14 0.44
CA ILE A 215 -2.27 -25.96 -0.30
C ILE A 215 -1.04 -25.17 -0.79
N SER A 216 -1.09 -23.85 -0.80
CA SER A 216 0.06 -23.02 -1.19
C SER A 216 1.09 -22.99 -0.07
N PRO A 217 2.37 -23.31 -0.31
CA PRO A 217 3.39 -23.26 0.74
C PRO A 217 3.65 -21.82 1.22
N TYR A 218 3.48 -20.85 0.34
CA TYR A 218 3.78 -19.43 0.61
C TYR A 218 2.54 -18.56 0.48
N THR A 219 2.62 -17.34 1.08
CA THR A 219 1.56 -16.33 1.00
C THR A 219 2.16 -15.04 0.43
N ASN A 220 1.71 -14.63 -0.76
CA ASN A 220 2.27 -13.49 -1.46
C ASN A 220 1.33 -12.29 -1.38
N THR A 221 1.90 -11.10 -1.17
CA THR A 221 1.16 -9.85 -0.96
C THR A 221 1.67 -8.80 -1.96
N LEU A 222 0.79 -7.96 -2.47
CA LEU A 222 1.15 -6.79 -3.28
C LEU A 222 0.64 -5.52 -2.62
N VAL A 223 1.55 -4.62 -2.31
CA VAL A 223 1.27 -3.25 -1.85
C VAL A 223 1.72 -2.29 -2.93
N ALA A 224 0.79 -1.58 -3.54
CA ALA A 224 1.12 -0.67 -4.63
C ALA A 224 0.72 0.76 -4.27
N ILE A 225 1.57 1.71 -4.61
CA ILE A 225 1.28 3.15 -4.50
C ILE A 225 0.71 3.65 -5.82
N ASN A 226 -0.37 4.44 -5.75
CA ASN A 226 -0.90 5.14 -6.90
C ASN A 226 -1.11 6.63 -6.58
N LYS A 227 -0.57 7.48 -7.45
CA LYS A 227 -0.86 8.91 -7.43
C LYS A 227 -2.22 9.17 -8.03
N VAL A 228 -2.92 10.10 -7.42
CA VAL A 228 -4.22 10.57 -7.90
C VAL A 228 -4.13 12.05 -8.26
N TRP A 229 -5.01 12.46 -9.14
CA TRP A 229 -5.29 13.87 -9.37
C TRP A 229 -6.78 14.14 -9.26
N THR A 230 -7.11 15.37 -8.94
CA THR A 230 -8.49 15.81 -8.84
C THR A 230 -8.98 16.20 -10.24
N MET A 231 -10.02 15.53 -10.71
CA MET A 231 -10.71 15.95 -11.92
C MET A 231 -11.70 17.08 -11.60
N LYS A 232 -11.76 18.07 -12.48
CA LYS A 232 -12.83 19.07 -12.40
C LYS A 232 -14.19 18.36 -12.55
N PRO A 233 -15.21 18.77 -11.79
CA PRO A 233 -16.53 18.18 -11.93
C PRO A 233 -17.08 18.48 -13.34
N GLU A 234 -17.84 17.54 -13.87
CA GLU A 234 -18.49 17.66 -15.19
C GLU A 234 -19.55 18.79 -15.21
N HIS A 235 -20.10 19.12 -14.04
CA HIS A 235 -21.02 20.23 -13.84
C HIS A 235 -20.51 21.20 -12.77
N PRO A 236 -20.78 22.51 -12.86
CA PRO A 236 -20.27 23.51 -11.91
C PRO A 236 -20.61 23.24 -10.45
N MET A 237 -21.71 22.53 -10.17
CA MET A 237 -22.14 22.13 -8.82
C MET A 237 -21.74 20.70 -8.47
N GLY A 238 -21.01 20.00 -9.34
CA GLY A 238 -20.55 18.64 -9.11
C GLY A 238 -19.41 18.57 -8.09
N GLN A 239 -19.27 17.42 -7.45
CA GLN A 239 -18.11 17.16 -6.59
C GLN A 239 -16.90 16.74 -7.43
N PRO A 240 -15.69 17.21 -7.10
CA PRO A 240 -14.47 16.75 -7.74
C PRO A 240 -14.28 15.25 -7.50
N LYS A 241 -13.80 14.54 -8.52
CA LYS A 241 -13.50 13.10 -8.43
C LYS A 241 -12.00 12.88 -8.46
N LEU A 242 -11.53 11.90 -7.69
CA LEU A 242 -10.15 11.42 -7.78
C LEU A 242 -10.02 10.44 -8.94
N GLN A 243 -9.05 10.69 -9.80
CA GLN A 243 -8.67 9.77 -10.87
C GLN A 243 -7.32 9.12 -10.55
N ASN A 244 -7.25 7.81 -10.68
CA ASN A 244 -6.03 7.04 -10.55
C ASN A 244 -5.20 7.14 -11.83
N LYS A 245 -3.89 7.27 -11.70
CA LYS A 245 -2.98 7.14 -12.82
C LYS A 245 -2.89 5.66 -13.24
N GLY A 246 -2.94 5.36 -14.54
CA GLY A 246 -2.98 3.97 -15.03
C GLY A 246 -4.34 3.27 -14.91
N GLY A 247 -5.43 4.03 -14.71
CA GLY A 247 -6.79 3.50 -14.70
C GLY A 247 -7.26 2.93 -13.35
N MET A 248 -8.39 2.22 -13.38
CA MET A 248 -9.09 1.74 -12.18
C MET A 248 -8.87 0.25 -11.89
N SER A 249 -8.14 -0.49 -12.73
CA SER A 249 -7.98 -1.95 -12.58
C SER A 249 -7.47 -2.32 -11.19
N MET A 250 -6.34 -1.74 -10.76
CA MET A 250 -5.78 -2.03 -9.45
C MET A 250 -6.70 -1.64 -8.29
N TRP A 251 -7.53 -0.61 -8.46
CA TRP A 251 -8.53 -0.25 -7.44
C TRP A 251 -9.61 -1.33 -7.30
N TYR A 252 -10.09 -1.87 -8.45
CA TYR A 252 -11.11 -2.94 -8.43
C TYR A 252 -10.54 -4.24 -7.85
N ASP A 253 -9.32 -4.58 -8.17
CA ASP A 253 -8.68 -5.81 -7.74
C ASP A 253 -8.18 -5.75 -6.28
N SER A 254 -7.93 -4.56 -5.75
CA SER A 254 -7.47 -4.40 -4.38
C SER A 254 -8.54 -4.80 -3.36
N THR A 255 -8.12 -5.53 -2.34
CA THR A 255 -8.96 -5.91 -1.19
C THR A 255 -9.07 -4.79 -0.17
N LEU A 256 -7.99 -4.02 -0.04
CA LEU A 256 -7.90 -2.85 0.84
C LEU A 256 -7.39 -1.66 0.03
N VAL A 257 -8.08 -0.52 0.14
CA VAL A 257 -7.68 0.75 -0.47
C VAL A 257 -7.64 1.83 0.60
N ILE A 258 -6.47 2.40 0.78
CA ILE A 258 -6.22 3.49 1.73
C ILE A 258 -5.88 4.76 0.95
N THR A 259 -6.60 5.83 1.21
CA THR A 259 -6.36 7.15 0.63
C THR A 259 -5.70 8.06 1.65
N PHE A 260 -4.58 8.65 1.25
CA PHE A 260 -3.81 9.64 2.00
C PHE A 260 -4.05 11.03 1.42
N GLY A 261 -4.29 12.01 2.30
CA GLY A 261 -4.71 13.35 1.94
C GLY A 261 -6.22 13.47 1.75
N ASN A 262 -6.69 14.69 1.49
CA ASN A 262 -8.12 14.97 1.29
C ASN A 262 -8.40 15.20 -0.21
N ILE A 263 -9.59 14.81 -0.67
CA ILE A 263 -10.02 15.01 -2.06
C ILE A 263 -10.12 16.51 -2.38
N THR A 264 -10.67 17.29 -1.46
CA THR A 264 -10.93 18.73 -1.65
C THR A 264 -9.76 19.60 -1.22
N ASN A 265 -8.95 19.12 -0.29
CA ASN A 265 -7.74 19.81 0.17
C ASN A 265 -6.64 18.76 0.35
N PRO A 266 -5.85 18.48 -0.70
CA PRO A 266 -4.80 17.46 -0.66
C PRO A 266 -3.61 17.82 0.23
N GLY A 267 -3.56 19.04 0.75
CA GLY A 267 -2.45 19.54 1.53
C GLY A 267 -2.24 18.80 2.84
N THR A 268 -1.00 18.72 3.24
CA THR A 268 -0.59 18.37 4.60
C THR A 268 -0.36 19.64 5.41
N SER A 269 -0.70 19.64 6.69
CA SER A 269 -0.28 20.73 7.57
C SER A 269 1.07 20.41 8.18
N LYS A 270 1.98 21.39 8.13
CA LYS A 270 3.34 21.28 8.63
C LYS A 270 3.35 21.48 10.14
N ILE A 271 4.05 20.62 10.86
CA ILE A 271 4.33 20.80 12.28
C ILE A 271 5.77 21.29 12.37
N LYS A 272 5.92 22.49 12.94
CA LYS A 272 7.20 23.19 12.98
C LYS A 272 7.65 23.41 14.41
N ALA A 273 8.95 23.41 14.61
CA ALA A 273 9.60 23.99 15.79
C ALA A 273 10.29 25.27 15.37
N ILE A 274 10.32 26.27 16.26
CA ILE A 274 11.04 27.52 16.03
C ILE A 274 12.33 27.47 16.83
N LYS A 275 13.44 27.81 16.18
CA LYS A 275 14.71 28.01 16.82
C LYS A 275 15.46 29.18 16.20
N ASP A 276 15.94 30.09 17.03
CA ASP A 276 16.68 31.28 16.62
C ASP A 276 15.99 32.09 15.51
N GLY A 277 14.64 32.14 15.55
CA GLY A 277 13.82 32.76 14.50
C GLY A 277 13.65 31.94 13.23
N LEU A 278 14.26 30.75 13.15
CA LEU A 278 14.10 29.82 12.02
C LEU A 278 13.02 28.78 12.31
N GLN A 279 12.10 28.61 11.37
CA GLN A 279 11.07 27.58 11.44
C GLN A 279 11.57 26.28 10.81
N VAL A 280 11.59 25.20 11.58
CA VAL A 280 11.99 23.87 11.14
C VAL A 280 10.79 22.95 11.10
N GLU A 281 10.49 22.41 9.93
CA GLU A 281 9.45 21.40 9.77
C GLU A 281 10.02 20.04 10.21
N PHE A 282 9.47 19.44 11.27
CA PHE A 282 9.88 18.12 11.75
C PHE A 282 8.83 17.03 11.58
N ALA A 283 7.59 17.39 11.28
CA ALA A 283 6.50 16.46 11.03
C ALA A 283 5.40 17.11 10.17
N LYS A 284 4.48 16.28 9.67
CA LYS A 284 3.32 16.72 8.87
C LYS A 284 2.07 15.98 9.30
N ARG A 285 0.94 16.68 9.42
CA ARG A 285 -0.37 16.04 9.56
C ARG A 285 -0.89 15.64 8.20
N THR A 286 -1.46 14.46 8.09
CA THR A 286 -2.15 13.99 6.90
C THR A 286 -3.48 13.34 7.26
N ASN A 287 -4.45 13.42 6.36
CA ASN A 287 -5.68 12.65 6.49
C ASN A 287 -5.46 11.25 5.94
N VAL A 288 -6.05 10.26 6.58
CA VAL A 288 -6.05 8.87 6.14
C VAL A 288 -7.48 8.37 6.12
N GLN A 289 -7.88 7.72 5.03
CA GLN A 289 -9.21 7.16 4.86
C GLN A 289 -9.14 5.76 4.28
N VAL A 290 -9.82 4.82 4.91
CA VAL A 290 -10.09 3.49 4.36
C VAL A 290 -11.29 3.62 3.42
N GLU A 291 -11.05 3.56 2.11
CA GLU A 291 -12.11 3.68 1.10
C GLU A 291 -12.73 2.34 0.74
N LYS A 292 -11.94 1.29 0.79
CA LYS A 292 -12.37 -0.07 0.46
C LYS A 292 -11.75 -1.05 1.44
N ASN A 293 -12.57 -1.90 2.03
CA ASN A 293 -12.13 -2.96 2.93
C ASN A 293 -13.04 -4.18 2.77
N HIS A 294 -12.58 -5.17 2.03
CA HIS A 294 -13.30 -6.42 1.80
C HIS A 294 -13.01 -7.49 2.86
N ILE A 295 -12.17 -7.19 3.87
CA ILE A 295 -11.84 -8.14 4.93
C ILE A 295 -12.73 -7.92 6.15
N GLY A 296 -12.71 -6.70 6.68
CA GLY A 296 -13.49 -6.35 7.87
C GLY A 296 -14.71 -5.48 7.60
N GLY A 297 -14.86 -4.97 6.37
CA GLY A 297 -15.98 -4.11 5.97
C GLY A 297 -16.00 -2.70 6.60
N VAL A 298 -15.12 -2.43 7.57
CA VAL A 298 -15.06 -1.13 8.24
C VAL A 298 -14.33 -0.12 7.35
N GLN A 299 -14.97 1.03 7.16
CA GLN A 299 -14.39 2.20 6.50
C GLN A 299 -14.25 3.29 7.56
N SER A 300 -13.04 3.69 7.83
CA SER A 300 -12.72 4.70 8.83
C SER A 300 -11.89 5.82 8.21
N ARG A 301 -11.85 6.95 8.89
CA ARG A 301 -11.05 8.11 8.49
C ARG A 301 -10.60 8.88 9.71
N GLY A 302 -9.44 9.49 9.60
CA GLY A 302 -8.91 10.36 10.65
C GLY A 302 -7.67 11.09 10.20
N ARG A 303 -7.02 11.76 11.14
CA ARG A 303 -5.73 12.42 10.91
C ARG A 303 -4.65 11.67 11.63
N ILE A 304 -3.48 11.63 11.03
CA ILE A 304 -2.27 11.03 11.56
C ILE A 304 -1.10 11.98 11.32
N VAL A 305 -0.09 11.91 12.15
CA VAL A 305 1.13 12.68 11.97
C VAL A 305 2.20 11.80 11.34
N MET A 306 2.70 12.23 10.22
CA MET A 306 3.80 11.63 9.49
C MET A 306 5.11 12.26 9.95
N THR A 307 6.07 11.44 10.33
CA THR A 307 7.41 11.85 10.74
C THR A 307 8.47 11.13 9.89
N PRO A 308 9.74 11.54 9.93
CA PRO A 308 10.84 10.78 9.32
C PRO A 308 10.99 9.34 9.85
N HIS A 309 10.45 9.01 11.02
CA HIS A 309 10.54 7.68 11.64
C HIS A 309 9.21 6.90 11.62
N GLY A 310 8.25 7.32 10.79
CA GLY A 310 6.95 6.66 10.67
C GLY A 310 5.78 7.50 11.18
N PHE A 311 4.63 6.85 11.42
CA PHE A 311 3.43 7.54 11.87
C PHE A 311 3.32 7.58 13.40
N ILE A 312 2.84 8.73 13.90
CA ILE A 312 2.45 8.92 15.30
C ILE A 312 1.03 9.48 15.38
N ALA A 313 0.42 9.39 16.56
CA ALA A 313 -0.92 9.94 16.79
C ALA A 313 -0.96 11.46 16.64
N ASP A 314 -2.08 11.99 16.12
CA ASP A 314 -2.30 13.44 16.01
C ASP A 314 -2.81 14.01 17.35
N ASP A 315 -1.97 13.93 18.37
CA ASP A 315 -2.19 14.54 19.66
C ASP A 315 -0.91 15.23 20.17
N LYS A 316 -1.09 16.24 21.02
CA LYS A 316 0.02 17.06 21.52
C LYS A 316 1.07 16.20 22.24
N LYS A 317 0.64 15.22 23.06
CA LYS A 317 1.56 14.39 23.85
C LYS A 317 2.46 13.52 22.97
N ALA A 318 1.89 12.90 21.91
CA ALA A 318 2.65 12.10 20.96
C ALA A 318 3.64 12.95 20.17
N ILE A 319 3.20 14.15 19.73
CA ILE A 319 4.03 15.10 18.98
C ILE A 319 5.19 15.60 19.84
N ASP A 320 4.93 16.05 21.07
CA ASP A 320 5.96 16.51 22.03
C ASP A 320 6.94 15.39 22.35
N LYS A 321 6.43 14.19 22.64
CA LYS A 321 7.29 13.02 22.88
C LYS A 321 8.19 12.69 21.71
N TYR A 322 7.66 12.74 20.48
CA TYR A 322 8.44 12.51 19.27
C TYR A 322 9.51 13.59 19.08
N ARG A 323 9.13 14.86 19.19
CA ARG A 323 10.05 15.99 19.09
C ARG A 323 11.22 15.84 20.05
N ASP A 324 10.93 15.50 21.32
CA ASP A 324 11.95 15.39 22.36
C ASP A 324 12.85 14.16 22.18
N ALA A 325 12.30 13.06 21.70
CA ALA A 325 13.06 11.83 21.45
C ALA A 325 13.99 11.94 20.24
N HIS A 326 13.68 12.81 19.27
CA HIS A 326 14.43 12.92 18.01
C HIS A 326 15.02 14.32 17.81
N LYS A 327 15.38 15.01 18.89
CA LYS A 327 15.97 16.35 18.84
C LYS A 327 17.16 16.44 17.90
N GLU A 328 18.08 15.49 17.96
CA GLU A 328 19.27 15.49 17.12
C GLU A 328 18.95 15.41 15.62
N HIS A 329 17.91 14.66 15.23
CA HIS A 329 17.54 14.49 13.83
C HIS A 329 17.07 15.81 13.22
N TRP A 330 16.07 16.45 13.81
CA TRP A 330 15.52 17.69 13.23
C TRP A 330 16.38 18.92 13.49
N LEU A 331 17.26 18.90 14.49
CA LEU A 331 18.22 19.96 14.75
C LEU A 331 19.41 19.94 13.78
N LYS A 332 19.82 18.80 13.26
CA LYS A 332 20.80 18.71 12.16
C LYS A 332 20.35 19.49 10.92
N LEU A 333 19.03 19.62 10.70
CA LEU A 333 18.47 20.39 9.60
C LEU A 333 18.66 21.91 9.76
N VAL A 334 19.02 22.40 10.94
CA VAL A 334 19.14 23.84 11.27
C VAL A 334 20.60 24.27 11.44
N GLY A 335 21.56 23.33 11.30
CA GLY A 335 22.97 23.60 11.60
C GLY A 335 23.28 23.55 13.11
N THR A 336 24.55 23.56 13.47
CA THR A 336 25.05 23.40 14.83
C THR A 336 24.39 24.31 15.87
N ILE A 337 23.75 23.71 16.89
CA ILE A 337 22.91 24.45 17.80
C ILE A 337 23.05 23.98 19.25
N ASP A 338 23.07 24.96 20.15
CA ASP A 338 22.97 24.79 21.61
C ASP A 338 21.55 24.36 22.01
N PHE A 339 21.45 23.22 22.71
CA PHE A 339 20.20 22.51 23.01
C PHE A 339 19.31 23.18 24.08
N ASP A 340 19.81 24.18 24.78
CA ASP A 340 19.18 24.71 26.00
C ASP A 340 18.15 25.84 25.77
N LEU A 341 17.89 26.24 24.51
CA LEU A 341 17.12 27.45 24.16
C LEU A 341 15.77 27.17 23.47
N ILE A 342 15.16 26.01 23.61
CA ILE A 342 13.82 25.77 23.07
C ILE A 342 12.81 25.99 24.19
N GLU A 343 12.17 27.17 24.20
CA GLU A 343 11.07 27.45 25.11
C GLU A 343 9.83 26.59 24.78
N GLU A 344 9.17 26.03 25.80
CA GLU A 344 7.91 25.29 25.68
C GLU A 344 6.80 26.27 25.25
N GLY A 345 6.47 26.30 23.98
CA GLY A 345 5.35 27.11 23.48
C GLY A 345 5.31 27.39 21.97
N ASP A 346 6.42 27.21 21.29
CA ASP A 346 6.57 27.67 19.90
C ASP A 346 6.17 26.65 18.82
N LEU A 347 5.08 25.93 19.02
CA LEU A 347 4.50 25.09 17.97
C LEU A 347 3.44 25.87 17.21
N GLU A 348 3.80 26.53 16.11
CA GLU A 348 2.84 27.15 15.21
C GLU A 348 2.35 26.17 14.13
N GLU A 349 1.04 25.99 14.06
CA GLU A 349 0.35 25.33 12.95
C GLU A 349 0.06 26.35 11.86
N THR A 350 0.77 26.27 10.75
CA THR A 350 0.37 27.03 9.56
C THR A 350 -0.42 26.11 8.61
N PRO A 351 -1.73 26.34 8.41
CA PRO A 351 -2.44 25.66 7.33
C PRO A 351 -1.84 26.12 6.00
N ILE A 352 -1.54 25.19 5.12
CA ILE A 352 -1.22 25.54 3.73
C ILE A 352 -2.53 26.03 3.11
N THR A 353 -2.75 27.32 3.10
CA THR A 353 -3.73 27.92 2.20
C THR A 353 -3.20 27.70 0.80
N GLY A 354 -3.79 26.70 0.11
CA GLY A 354 -3.56 26.54 -1.32
C GLY A 354 -3.94 27.83 -2.02
N GLY A 355 -2.96 28.58 -2.49
CA GLY A 355 -3.22 29.66 -3.42
C GLY A 355 -3.91 29.05 -4.63
N LEU A 356 -5.13 29.45 -4.87
CA LEU A 356 -5.75 29.39 -6.18
C LEU A 356 -4.84 30.21 -7.10
N LEU A 357 -4.07 29.52 -7.91
CA LEU A 357 -3.50 30.16 -9.09
C LEU A 357 -4.65 30.26 -10.10
N ASP A 358 -4.94 31.50 -10.45
CA ASP A 358 -5.84 31.90 -11.52
C ASP A 358 -5.53 31.22 -12.87
#